data_324eb8f396c008a3f4e7d8a3802aa182
#
_entry.id   324eb8f396c008a3f4e7d8a3802aa182
#
_cell.length_a   1.000
_cell.length_b   1.000
_cell.length_c   1.000
_cell.angle_alpha   90.00
_cell.angle_beta   90.00
_cell.angle_gamma   90.00
#
_symmetry.space_group_name_H-M   'P 1'
#
loop_
_entity.id
_entity.type
_entity.pdbx_description
1 polymer ?
#
loop_
_entity_poly.entity_id
_entity_poly.type
_entity_poly.pdbx_seq_one_letter_code
_entity_poly.pdbx_strand_id
1 'polypeptide(L)'
;MNAMTQWSTGADTCASSLFLGGIVAEVSGGATAAQRRAFFRAAGARIAAAHPLVKVSDLAGLAQSANRLWDEYGCGQASFVMTDDGILITHTNLLQNIAPTLGEETEHTLSPLLEGVYDAWLRSLGSGPALTTRTLWWSNTEARLKHGR
;
A
#
# COMPACT_ATOMS: atom_id res chain seq x y z
N MET A 1 9.68 16.97 29.36
CA MET A 1 8.42 16.49 28.78
C MET A 1 8.09 17.30 27.56
N ASN A 2 8.24 16.70 26.40
CA ASN A 2 8.24 17.41 25.12
C ASN A 2 6.84 17.58 24.54
N ALA A 3 6.10 18.57 25.02
CA ALA A 3 4.83 18.98 24.39
C ALA A 3 5.03 19.50 22.95
N MET A 4 6.23 19.97 22.60
CA MET A 4 6.54 20.49 21.25
C MET A 4 6.59 19.39 20.18
N THR A 5 6.99 18.16 20.52
CA THR A 5 7.11 17.06 19.54
C THR A 5 5.73 16.50 19.10
N GLN A 6 4.73 16.60 19.97
CA GLN A 6 3.37 16.15 19.65
C GLN A 6 2.65 17.12 18.69
N TRP A 7 2.96 18.40 18.74
CA TRP A 7 2.33 19.39 17.86
C TRP A 7 2.83 19.32 16.41
N SER A 8 4.11 19.07 16.22
CA SER A 8 4.68 18.95 14.85
C SER A 8 4.16 17.70 14.12
N THR A 9 4.08 16.56 14.82
CA THR A 9 3.60 15.32 14.22
C THR A 9 2.12 15.40 13.81
N GLY A 10 1.28 16.02 14.62
CA GLY A 10 -0.13 16.22 14.32
C GLY A 10 -0.35 17.21 13.16
N ALA A 11 0.43 18.26 13.07
CA ALA A 11 0.32 19.26 12.01
C ALA A 11 0.75 18.68 10.65
N ASP A 12 1.83 17.91 10.60
CA ASP A 12 2.34 17.28 9.38
C ASP A 12 1.36 16.21 8.85
N THR A 13 0.78 15.40 9.72
CA THR A 13 -0.25 14.42 9.36
C THR A 13 -1.49 15.10 8.81
N CYS A 14 -1.93 16.20 9.42
CA CYS A 14 -3.08 16.96 8.98
C CYS A 14 -2.89 17.58 7.59
N ALA A 15 -1.73 18.16 7.33
CA ALA A 15 -1.39 18.78 6.04
C ALA A 15 -1.31 17.73 4.92
N SER A 16 -0.62 16.62 5.16
CA SER A 16 -0.51 15.51 4.20
C SER A 16 -1.87 14.91 3.86
N SER A 17 -2.73 14.74 4.86
CA SER A 17 -4.08 14.22 4.67
C SER A 17 -4.94 15.18 3.86
N LEU A 18 -4.84 16.49 4.10
CA LEU A 18 -5.57 17.52 3.35
C LEU A 18 -5.19 17.49 1.87
N PHE A 19 -3.89 17.46 1.55
CA PHE A 19 -3.40 17.43 0.18
C PHE A 19 -3.73 16.12 -0.53
N LEU A 20 -3.59 15.00 0.16
CA LEU A 20 -3.97 13.70 -0.39
C LEU A 20 -5.47 13.65 -0.70
N GLY A 21 -6.31 14.14 0.18
CA GLY A 21 -7.76 14.23 -0.04
C GLY A 21 -8.10 15.05 -1.28
N GLY A 22 -7.45 16.19 -1.50
CA GLY A 22 -7.63 17.02 -2.69
C GLY A 22 -7.21 16.31 -3.98
N ILE A 23 -6.07 15.63 -3.97
CA ILE A 23 -5.58 14.85 -5.12
C ILE A 23 -6.56 13.71 -5.47
N VAL A 24 -6.99 12.97 -4.45
CA VAL A 24 -7.93 11.85 -4.65
C VAL A 24 -9.28 12.35 -5.18
N ALA A 25 -9.78 13.46 -4.65
CA ALA A 25 -11.04 14.07 -5.11
C ALA A 25 -10.95 14.47 -6.59
N GLU A 26 -9.85 15.08 -7.02
CA GLU A 26 -9.66 15.47 -8.42
C GLU A 26 -9.58 14.26 -9.36
N VAL A 27 -8.82 13.25 -9.01
CA VAL A 27 -8.70 12.02 -9.79
C VAL A 27 -10.05 11.29 -9.86
N SER A 28 -10.78 11.21 -8.76
CA SER A 28 -12.07 10.53 -8.68
C SER A 28 -13.17 11.26 -9.48
N GLY A 29 -13.13 12.60 -9.51
CA GLY A 29 -14.08 13.42 -10.25
C GLY A 29 -13.84 13.47 -11.76
N GLY A 30 -12.60 13.35 -12.21
CA GLY A 30 -12.20 13.53 -13.60
C GLY A 30 -11.87 12.26 -14.39
N ALA A 31 -11.74 11.12 -13.71
CA ALA A 31 -11.28 9.87 -14.34
C ALA A 31 -12.34 8.77 -14.28
N THR A 32 -12.31 7.86 -15.26
CA THR A 32 -13.09 6.62 -15.19
C THR A 32 -12.55 5.71 -14.06
N ALA A 33 -13.34 4.72 -13.63
CA ALA A 33 -12.90 3.75 -12.62
C ALA A 33 -11.61 3.01 -13.07
N ALA A 34 -11.50 2.65 -14.34
CA ALA A 34 -10.31 2.00 -14.88
C ALA A 34 -9.08 2.93 -14.90
N GLN A 35 -9.25 4.19 -15.26
CA GLN A 35 -8.18 5.19 -15.25
C GLN A 35 -7.70 5.48 -13.81
N ARG A 36 -8.62 5.64 -12.88
CA ARG A 36 -8.32 5.83 -11.46
C ARG A 36 -7.53 4.64 -10.89
N ARG A 37 -8.01 3.42 -11.15
CA ARG A 37 -7.32 2.21 -10.72
C ARG A 37 -5.89 2.13 -11.29
N ALA A 38 -5.71 2.40 -12.58
CA ALA A 38 -4.40 2.40 -13.24
C ALA A 38 -3.47 3.47 -12.65
N PHE A 39 -4.00 4.64 -12.35
CA PHE A 39 -3.25 5.74 -11.73
C PHE A 39 -2.70 5.35 -10.36
N PHE A 40 -3.55 4.85 -9.45
CA PHE A 40 -3.10 4.47 -8.10
C PHE A 40 -2.20 3.24 -8.10
N ARG A 41 -2.45 2.29 -9.00
CA ARG A 41 -1.54 1.16 -9.18
C ARG A 41 -0.15 1.61 -9.65
N ALA A 42 -0.08 2.53 -10.60
CA ALA A 42 1.19 3.12 -11.05
C ALA A 42 1.88 3.92 -9.92
N ALA A 43 1.12 4.65 -9.12
CA ALA A 43 1.65 5.34 -7.95
C ALA A 43 2.27 4.36 -6.94
N GLY A 44 1.61 3.23 -6.68
CA GLY A 44 2.15 2.16 -5.84
C GLY A 44 3.47 1.58 -6.38
N ALA A 45 3.56 1.35 -7.68
CA ALA A 45 4.79 0.88 -8.31
C ALA A 45 5.95 1.90 -8.16
N ARG A 46 5.66 3.19 -8.20
CA ARG A 46 6.67 4.24 -7.92
C ARG A 46 7.14 4.25 -6.48
N ILE A 47 6.25 4.01 -5.52
CA ILE A 47 6.62 3.84 -4.11
C ILE A 47 7.60 2.67 -3.96
N ALA A 48 7.26 1.54 -4.56
CA ALA A 48 8.13 0.36 -4.53
C ALA A 48 9.51 0.60 -5.17
N ALA A 49 9.56 1.34 -6.27
CA ALA A 49 10.81 1.69 -6.94
C ALA A 49 11.68 2.64 -6.10
N ALA A 50 11.06 3.56 -5.36
CA ALA A 50 11.75 4.47 -4.45
C ALA A 50 12.23 3.78 -3.17
N HIS A 51 11.62 2.65 -2.80
CA HIS A 51 11.92 1.87 -1.60
C HIS A 51 12.14 0.38 -1.94
N PRO A 52 13.21 0.04 -2.66
CA PRO A 52 13.47 -1.33 -3.06
C PRO A 52 13.71 -2.23 -1.85
N LEU A 53 13.24 -3.46 -1.92
CA LEU A 53 13.51 -4.48 -0.91
C LEU A 53 14.96 -4.97 -1.07
N VAL A 54 15.68 -5.11 0.04
CA VAL A 54 17.10 -5.45 0.05
C VAL A 54 17.31 -6.78 0.73
N LYS A 55 18.12 -7.66 0.11
CA LYS A 55 18.57 -8.95 0.66
C LYS A 55 17.42 -9.88 1.06
N VAL A 56 16.42 -10.00 0.20
CA VAL A 56 15.31 -10.93 0.39
C VAL A 56 15.64 -12.27 -0.28
N SER A 57 15.68 -13.34 0.50
CA SER A 57 15.93 -14.70 0.01
C SER A 57 14.77 -15.68 0.31
N ASP A 58 13.86 -15.29 1.19
CA ASP A 58 12.71 -16.11 1.61
C ASP A 58 11.52 -15.22 2.01
N LEU A 59 10.38 -15.85 2.35
CA LEU A 59 9.20 -15.10 2.77
C LEU A 59 9.38 -14.37 4.11
N ALA A 60 10.18 -14.89 5.01
CA ALA A 60 10.47 -14.23 6.27
C ALA A 60 11.28 -12.94 6.05
N GLY A 61 12.28 -12.99 5.18
CA GLY A 61 13.04 -11.81 4.75
C GLY A 61 12.20 -10.79 4.00
N LEU A 62 11.26 -11.25 3.16
CA LEU A 62 10.29 -10.40 2.48
C LEU A 62 9.43 -9.65 3.49
N ALA A 63 8.84 -10.35 4.46
CA ALA A 63 8.02 -9.74 5.51
C ALA A 63 8.83 -8.73 6.34
N GLN A 64 10.03 -9.08 6.74
CA GLN A 64 10.91 -8.20 7.51
C GLN A 64 11.26 -6.93 6.73
N SER A 65 11.62 -7.06 5.47
CA SER A 65 12.00 -5.91 4.63
C SER A 65 10.81 -5.00 4.32
N ALA A 66 9.66 -5.57 3.98
CA ALA A 66 8.43 -4.82 3.73
C ALA A 66 7.96 -4.09 5.00
N ASN A 67 7.93 -4.78 6.13
CA ASN A 67 7.46 -4.21 7.40
C ASN A 67 8.39 -3.14 7.96
N ARG A 68 9.66 -3.14 7.61
CA ARG A 68 10.55 -2.02 7.95
C ARG A 68 10.04 -0.71 7.34
N LEU A 69 9.63 -0.74 6.07
CA LEU A 69 9.05 0.42 5.42
C LEU A 69 7.70 0.81 6.04
N TRP A 70 6.81 -0.17 6.22
CA TRP A 70 5.49 0.09 6.79
C TRP A 70 5.56 0.66 8.20
N ASP A 71 6.48 0.18 9.03
CA ASP A 71 6.72 0.72 10.38
C ASP A 71 7.26 2.15 10.34
N GLU A 72 8.21 2.43 9.46
CA GLU A 72 8.80 3.76 9.30
C GLU A 72 7.75 4.82 8.99
N TYR A 73 6.77 4.48 8.18
CA TYR A 73 5.70 5.40 7.75
C TYR A 73 4.38 5.21 8.50
N GLY A 74 4.32 4.33 9.47
CA GLY A 74 3.08 4.08 10.24
C GLY A 74 1.95 3.51 9.39
N CYS A 75 2.27 2.65 8.43
CA CYS A 75 1.33 2.09 7.45
C CYS A 75 0.93 0.63 7.75
N GLY A 76 0.96 0.22 9.00
CA GLY A 76 0.54 -1.12 9.41
C GLY A 76 1.58 -2.20 9.21
N GLN A 77 1.14 -3.42 8.97
CA GLN A 77 1.96 -4.62 8.89
C GLN A 77 1.51 -5.54 7.76
N ALA A 78 2.45 -6.22 7.13
CA ALA A 78 2.19 -7.21 6.09
C ALA A 78 2.68 -8.60 6.50
N SER A 79 1.93 -9.62 6.12
CA SER A 79 2.35 -11.02 6.20
C SER A 79 2.20 -11.70 4.84
N PHE A 80 3.02 -12.72 4.59
CA PHE A 80 3.12 -13.41 3.31
C PHE A 80 3.06 -14.91 3.55
N VAL A 81 2.18 -15.59 2.82
CA VAL A 81 2.01 -17.05 2.90
C VAL A 81 2.05 -17.63 1.51
N MET A 82 2.92 -18.64 1.31
CA MET A 82 2.94 -19.39 0.06
C MET A 82 1.68 -20.26 -0.06
N THR A 83 1.06 -20.22 -1.23
CA THR A 83 -0.06 -21.05 -1.60
C THR A 83 0.29 -21.86 -2.86
N ASP A 84 -0.55 -22.81 -3.24
CA ASP A 84 -0.32 -23.67 -4.43
C ASP A 84 -0.21 -22.86 -5.74
N ASP A 85 -0.83 -21.69 -5.79
CA ASP A 85 -0.93 -20.86 -6.99
C ASP A 85 -0.38 -19.43 -6.84
N GLY A 86 0.39 -19.19 -5.80
CA GLY A 86 1.04 -17.88 -5.59
C GLY A 86 1.32 -17.54 -4.13
N ILE A 87 1.37 -16.24 -3.84
CA ILE A 87 1.62 -15.71 -2.51
C ILE A 87 0.38 -14.95 -2.04
N LEU A 88 -0.16 -15.36 -0.90
CA LEU A 88 -1.20 -14.61 -0.21
C LEU A 88 -0.54 -13.55 0.66
N ILE A 89 -0.99 -12.30 0.52
CA ILE A 89 -0.51 -11.14 1.25
C ILE A 89 -1.65 -10.64 2.13
N THR A 90 -1.40 -10.50 3.42
CA THR A 90 -2.34 -9.88 4.36
C THR A 90 -1.72 -8.60 4.90
N HIS A 91 -2.34 -7.46 4.64
CA HIS A 91 -1.91 -6.16 5.12
C HIS A 91 -2.92 -5.63 6.14
N THR A 92 -2.46 -5.36 7.35
CA THR A 92 -3.30 -4.92 8.46
C THR A 92 -2.97 -3.51 8.89
N ASN A 93 -3.97 -2.79 9.41
CA ASN A 93 -3.83 -1.46 10.02
C ASN A 93 -3.23 -0.37 9.10
N LEU A 94 -3.40 -0.49 7.78
CA LEU A 94 -2.96 0.53 6.82
C LEU A 94 -3.62 1.89 7.08
N LEU A 95 -4.86 1.88 7.55
CA LEU A 95 -5.76 3.03 7.52
C LEU A 95 -5.76 3.88 8.78
N GLN A 96 -5.02 3.55 9.82
CA GLN A 96 -5.09 4.26 11.10
C GLN A 96 -4.87 5.76 10.98
N ASN A 97 -4.08 6.20 9.99
CA ASN A 97 -3.73 7.60 9.79
C ASN A 97 -4.34 8.23 8.53
N ILE A 98 -4.95 7.45 7.64
CA ILE A 98 -5.39 7.91 6.31
C ILE A 98 -6.91 7.84 6.13
N ALA A 99 -7.58 6.87 6.70
CA ALA A 99 -8.99 6.58 6.46
C ALA A 99 -9.96 7.76 6.64
N PRO A 100 -9.84 8.60 7.70
CA PRO A 100 -10.77 9.70 7.91
C PRO A 100 -10.79 10.72 6.77
N THR A 101 -9.70 10.83 6.02
CA THR A 101 -9.54 11.80 4.94
C THR A 101 -10.14 11.32 3.62
N LEU A 102 -10.07 10.03 3.33
CA LEU A 102 -10.49 9.44 2.06
C LEU A 102 -11.96 9.01 2.04
N GLY A 103 -12.56 8.72 3.20
CA GLY A 103 -13.96 8.31 3.32
C GLY A 103 -14.30 7.12 2.43
N GLU A 104 -15.31 7.26 1.58
CA GLU A 104 -15.78 6.21 0.65
C GLU A 104 -14.75 5.87 -0.44
N GLU A 105 -13.81 6.77 -0.72
CA GLU A 105 -12.75 6.56 -1.73
C GLU A 105 -11.57 5.71 -1.22
N THR A 106 -11.59 5.29 0.04
CA THR A 106 -10.49 4.58 0.69
C THR A 106 -10.10 3.31 -0.05
N GLU A 107 -11.05 2.41 -0.30
CA GLU A 107 -10.80 1.15 -1.00
C GLU A 107 -10.34 1.39 -2.43
N HIS A 108 -11.06 2.25 -3.16
CA HIS A 108 -10.77 2.54 -4.57
C HIS A 108 -9.41 3.23 -4.79
N THR A 109 -8.85 3.82 -3.75
CA THR A 109 -7.55 4.47 -3.77
C THR A 109 -6.44 3.53 -3.28
N LEU A 110 -6.61 2.97 -2.10
CA LEU A 110 -5.55 2.24 -1.41
C LEU A 110 -5.40 0.79 -1.88
N SER A 111 -6.48 0.15 -2.32
CA SER A 111 -6.41 -1.21 -2.87
C SER A 111 -5.51 -1.27 -4.12
N PRO A 112 -5.75 -0.49 -5.18
CA PRO A 112 -4.85 -0.51 -6.34
C PRO A 112 -3.45 0.01 -6.03
N LEU A 113 -3.29 0.94 -5.09
CA LEU A 113 -1.99 1.40 -4.65
C LEU A 113 -1.17 0.27 -4.02
N LEU A 114 -1.76 -0.49 -3.09
CA LEU A 114 -1.10 -1.67 -2.50
C LEU A 114 -0.79 -2.74 -3.54
N GLU A 115 -1.70 -2.99 -4.47
CA GLU A 115 -1.44 -3.90 -5.59
C GLU A 115 -0.19 -3.49 -6.36
N GLY A 116 -0.04 -2.21 -6.66
CA GLY A 116 1.12 -1.67 -7.35
C GLY A 116 2.43 -1.84 -6.57
N VAL A 117 2.40 -1.58 -5.26
CA VAL A 117 3.56 -1.75 -4.38
C VAL A 117 4.02 -3.21 -4.37
N TYR A 118 3.14 -4.13 -4.03
CA TYR A 118 3.49 -5.54 -3.91
C TYR A 118 3.84 -6.18 -5.25
N ASP A 119 3.12 -5.83 -6.31
CA ASP A 119 3.43 -6.32 -7.65
C ASP A 119 4.85 -5.93 -8.08
N ALA A 120 5.21 -4.66 -7.91
CA ALA A 120 6.54 -4.17 -8.26
C ALA A 120 7.65 -4.80 -7.39
N TRP A 121 7.44 -4.95 -6.08
CA TRP A 121 8.41 -5.61 -5.22
C TRP A 121 8.61 -7.07 -5.60
N LEU A 122 7.53 -7.83 -5.81
CA LEU A 122 7.63 -9.25 -6.15
C LEU A 122 8.23 -9.47 -7.54
N ARG A 123 7.93 -8.59 -8.49
CA ARG A 123 8.61 -8.60 -9.81
C ARG A 123 10.10 -8.34 -9.69
N SER A 124 10.51 -7.40 -8.86
CA SER A 124 11.93 -7.11 -8.61
C SER A 124 12.67 -8.29 -7.97
N LEU A 125 11.95 -9.16 -7.27
CA LEU A 125 12.49 -10.40 -6.68
C LEU A 125 12.44 -11.60 -7.65
N GLY A 126 12.02 -11.40 -8.88
CA GLY A 126 12.08 -12.42 -9.93
C GLY A 126 10.78 -13.15 -10.21
N SER A 127 9.62 -12.65 -9.75
CA SER A 127 8.35 -13.21 -10.19
C SER A 127 8.17 -13.03 -11.70
N GLY A 128 7.65 -14.06 -12.37
CA GLY A 128 7.49 -14.02 -13.81
C GLY A 128 6.38 -13.06 -14.28
N PRO A 129 6.38 -12.68 -15.58
CA PRO A 129 5.42 -11.72 -16.13
C PRO A 129 3.98 -12.24 -16.17
N ALA A 130 3.78 -13.54 -16.01
CA ALA A 130 2.45 -14.15 -15.95
C ALA A 130 1.76 -13.98 -14.58
N LEU A 131 2.50 -13.55 -13.56
CA LEU A 131 1.98 -13.34 -12.22
C LEU A 131 1.65 -11.87 -12.02
N THR A 132 0.55 -11.60 -11.32
CA THR A 132 0.12 -10.24 -10.98
C THR A 132 -0.47 -10.20 -9.56
N THR A 133 -0.41 -9.04 -8.95
CA THR A 133 -1.00 -8.81 -7.63
C THR A 133 -2.40 -8.22 -7.79
N ARG A 134 -3.36 -8.80 -7.10
CA ARG A 134 -4.75 -8.31 -7.05
C ARG A 134 -5.31 -8.43 -5.64
N THR A 135 -6.19 -7.52 -5.30
CA THR A 135 -6.94 -7.56 -4.03
C THR A 135 -8.04 -8.62 -4.12
N LEU A 136 -8.10 -9.49 -3.12
CA LEU A 136 -9.15 -10.50 -2.96
C LEU A 136 -10.24 -10.03 -2.03
N TRP A 137 -9.87 -9.25 -1.01
CA TRP A 137 -10.79 -8.81 0.02
C TRP A 137 -10.28 -7.54 0.69
N TRP A 138 -11.20 -6.70 1.13
CA TRP A 138 -10.92 -5.41 1.74
C TRP A 138 -11.85 -5.12 2.92
N SER A 139 -11.27 -4.59 4.00
CA SER A 139 -12.00 -3.96 5.10
C SER A 139 -11.21 -2.75 5.61
N ASN A 140 -11.77 -2.02 6.56
CA ASN A 140 -11.10 -0.87 7.18
C ASN A 140 -9.87 -1.24 8.03
N THR A 141 -9.70 -2.51 8.36
CA THR A 141 -8.59 -2.98 9.21
C THR A 141 -7.64 -3.92 8.50
N GLU A 142 -8.07 -4.54 7.39
CA GLU A 142 -7.30 -5.58 6.72
C GLU A 142 -7.56 -5.58 5.22
N ALA A 143 -6.50 -5.76 4.45
CA ALA A 143 -6.58 -6.06 3.02
C ALA A 143 -5.92 -7.41 2.75
N ARG A 144 -6.56 -8.26 1.95
CA ARG A 144 -5.99 -9.51 1.46
C ARG A 144 -5.75 -9.41 -0.02
N LEU A 145 -4.51 -9.62 -0.42
CA LEU A 145 -4.09 -9.59 -1.81
C LEU A 145 -3.46 -10.93 -2.18
N LYS A 146 -3.42 -11.21 -3.45
CA LYS A 146 -2.75 -12.39 -3.98
C LYS A 146 -1.85 -11.99 -5.12
N HIS A 147 -0.60 -12.45 -5.08
CA HIS A 147 0.33 -12.41 -6.19
C HIS A 147 0.37 -13.80 -6.82
N GLY A 148 -0.24 -13.94 -7.98
CA GLY A 148 -0.40 -15.23 -8.63
C GLY A 148 -1.01 -15.09 -10.03
N ARG A 149 -1.45 -16.21 -10.59
CA ARG A 149 -2.18 -16.27 -11.87
C ARG A 149 -3.63 -15.90 -11.72
#